data_9ed872a2b5881e71997e9fa504f0cef3
#
_entry.id   9ed872a2b5881e71997e9fa504f0cef3
#
_cell.length_a   1.000
_cell.length_b   1.000
_cell.length_c   1.000
_cell.angle_alpha   90.00
_cell.angle_beta   90.00
_cell.angle_gamma   90.00
#
_symmetry.space_group_name_H-M   'P 1'
#
loop_
_entity.id
_entity.type
_entity.pdbx_description
1 polymer ?
#
loop_
_entity_poly.entity_id
_entity_poly.type
_entity_poly.pdbx_seq_one_letter_code
_entity_poly.pdbx_strand_id
1 'polypeptide(L)'
;LPHIGTFGEVARTSMLVNALKHLTDFPTEIITFSDDLDGLRKVPDNVPNKEILEKNLHKSLTQVPDPFNKYSSFGEHNNEKLKNFLDSFNFKYDFKSSTRLYKSGFFNPTPQIILENYDGIMDIILPTLGKERQKTYSPFLPICPDTHRVLEIPVKEVNKGKSEIIFDNNGKDLQSSILDGHCKFCLLYTSPSPRDTIR
;
A
#
# COMPACT_ATOMS: atom_id res chain seq x y z
N LEU A 1 -2.76 12.31 -6.26
CA LEU A 1 -3.90 13.24 -6.39
C LEU A 1 -4.98 12.62 -7.27
N PRO A 2 -6.29 12.82 -6.97
CA PRO A 2 -7.39 12.30 -7.78
C PRO A 2 -7.31 12.83 -9.23
N HIS A 3 -7.63 11.98 -10.18
CA HIS A 3 -7.62 12.29 -11.61
C HIS A 3 -8.71 11.49 -12.33
N ILE A 4 -8.84 11.65 -13.65
CA ILE A 4 -9.88 10.98 -14.44
C ILE A 4 -9.85 9.44 -14.31
N GLY A 5 -8.68 8.85 -14.11
CA GLY A 5 -8.56 7.41 -13.83
C GLY A 5 -9.24 7.01 -12.51
N THR A 6 -9.04 7.78 -11.44
CA THR A 6 -9.72 7.58 -10.16
C THR A 6 -11.24 7.66 -10.31
N PHE A 7 -11.73 8.66 -11.05
CA PHE A 7 -13.16 8.74 -11.38
C PHE A 7 -13.63 7.49 -12.11
N GLY A 8 -12.92 7.07 -13.16
CA GLY A 8 -13.28 5.90 -13.95
C GLY A 8 -13.33 4.60 -13.16
N GLU A 9 -12.45 4.42 -12.18
CA GLU A 9 -12.46 3.25 -11.28
C GLU A 9 -13.71 3.24 -10.40
N VAL A 10 -14.01 4.34 -9.72
CA VAL A 10 -15.18 4.42 -8.84
C VAL A 10 -16.48 4.40 -9.63
N ALA A 11 -16.54 5.06 -10.78
CA ALA A 11 -17.73 5.04 -11.64
C ALA A 11 -18.05 3.62 -12.12
N ARG A 12 -17.07 2.87 -12.64
CA ARG A 12 -17.27 1.48 -13.06
C ARG A 12 -17.73 0.59 -11.92
N THR A 13 -17.12 0.72 -10.75
CA THR A 13 -17.52 -0.03 -9.56
C THR A 13 -18.94 0.31 -9.13
N SER A 14 -19.32 1.60 -9.18
CA SER A 14 -20.70 2.05 -8.89
C SER A 14 -21.72 1.49 -9.87
N MET A 15 -21.38 1.46 -11.17
CA MET A 15 -22.24 0.84 -12.19
C MET A 15 -22.45 -0.66 -11.91
N LEU A 16 -21.38 -1.37 -11.56
CA LEU A 16 -21.47 -2.81 -11.21
C LEU A 16 -22.34 -3.02 -9.96
N VAL A 17 -22.14 -2.24 -8.91
CA VAL A 17 -22.96 -2.30 -7.68
C VAL A 17 -24.42 -2.03 -7.98
N ASN A 18 -24.72 -1.02 -8.81
CA ASN A 18 -26.09 -0.72 -9.20
C ASN A 18 -26.71 -1.88 -10.01
N ALA A 19 -25.99 -2.47 -10.94
CA ALA A 19 -26.47 -3.65 -11.67
C ALA A 19 -26.75 -4.83 -10.74
N LEU A 20 -25.87 -5.12 -9.79
CA LEU A 20 -26.07 -6.18 -8.80
C LEU A 20 -27.32 -5.97 -7.95
N LYS A 21 -27.57 -4.74 -7.50
CA LYS A 21 -28.78 -4.40 -6.72
C LYS A 21 -30.10 -4.62 -7.49
N HIS A 22 -30.07 -4.59 -8.82
CA HIS A 22 -31.23 -4.90 -9.65
C HIS A 22 -31.37 -6.41 -9.95
N LEU A 23 -30.29 -7.16 -9.84
CA LEU A 23 -30.27 -8.58 -10.20
C LEU A 23 -30.34 -9.50 -8.98
N THR A 24 -29.96 -9.01 -7.78
CA THR A 24 -29.83 -9.83 -6.58
C THR A 24 -30.18 -9.00 -5.32
N ASP A 25 -30.54 -9.69 -4.25
CA ASP A 25 -30.74 -9.10 -2.92
C ASP A 25 -29.45 -9.12 -2.08
N PHE A 26 -28.29 -9.44 -2.66
CA PHE A 26 -27.04 -9.46 -1.94
C PHE A 26 -26.63 -8.05 -1.48
N PRO A 27 -26.26 -7.88 -0.21
CA PRO A 27 -25.74 -6.61 0.27
C PRO A 27 -24.45 -6.26 -0.47
N THR A 28 -24.36 -5.03 -0.95
CA THR A 28 -23.20 -4.53 -1.68
C THR A 28 -22.71 -3.21 -1.10
N GLU A 29 -21.41 -3.07 -0.97
CA GLU A 29 -20.75 -1.87 -0.50
C GLU A 29 -19.57 -1.51 -1.42
N ILE A 30 -19.30 -0.22 -1.57
CA ILE A 30 -18.10 0.27 -2.26
C ILE A 30 -17.09 0.69 -1.21
N ILE A 31 -15.94 0.06 -1.22
CA ILE A 31 -14.82 0.46 -0.37
C ILE A 31 -13.83 1.27 -1.20
N THR A 32 -13.56 2.50 -0.77
CA THR A 32 -12.47 3.33 -1.30
C THR A 32 -11.26 3.16 -0.39
N PHE A 33 -10.29 2.39 -0.85
CA PHE A 33 -9.09 2.07 -0.11
C PHE A 33 -7.94 3.01 -0.50
N SER A 34 -7.42 3.75 0.47
CA SER A 34 -6.22 4.57 0.29
C SER A 34 -4.99 3.85 0.81
N ASP A 35 -4.02 3.60 -0.07
CA ASP A 35 -2.74 3.00 0.30
C ASP A 35 -1.76 4.06 0.82
N ASP A 36 -2.16 4.76 1.88
CA ASP A 36 -1.42 5.86 2.50
C ASP A 36 -0.24 5.41 3.37
N LEU A 37 -0.07 4.09 3.57
CA LEU A 37 1.12 3.50 4.18
C LEU A 37 2.26 3.33 3.15
N ASP A 38 1.98 3.48 1.86
CA ASP A 38 3.02 3.40 0.82
C ASP A 38 4.09 4.47 1.00
N GLY A 39 5.34 4.11 0.69
CA GLY A 39 6.47 5.04 0.72
C GLY A 39 6.40 6.08 -0.41
N LEU A 40 6.74 7.31 -0.11
CA LEU A 40 6.88 8.38 -1.11
C LEU A 40 8.01 8.04 -2.09
N ARG A 41 7.70 7.49 -3.25
CA ARG A 41 8.71 7.00 -4.23
C ARG A 41 9.38 8.12 -5.02
N LYS A 42 8.66 9.20 -5.28
CA LYS A 42 9.16 10.36 -6.03
C LYS A 42 8.43 11.63 -5.63
N VAL A 43 9.08 12.76 -5.81
CA VAL A 43 8.46 14.07 -5.62
C VAL A 43 7.61 14.40 -6.84
N PRO A 44 6.30 14.69 -6.68
CA PRO A 44 5.45 15.14 -7.78
C PRO A 44 5.90 16.52 -8.30
N ASP A 45 5.73 16.76 -9.62
CA ASP A 45 6.17 18.01 -10.24
C ASP A 45 5.31 19.23 -9.84
N ASN A 46 4.05 18.99 -9.53
CA ASN A 46 3.02 20.02 -9.30
C ASN A 46 2.70 20.26 -7.82
N VAL A 47 3.69 20.14 -6.94
CA VAL A 47 3.54 20.43 -5.51
C VAL A 47 4.44 21.60 -5.09
N PRO A 48 4.04 22.43 -4.13
CA PRO A 48 4.92 23.41 -3.50
C PRO A 48 5.91 22.73 -2.55
N ASN A 49 6.91 23.47 -2.08
CA ASN A 49 7.84 23.02 -1.02
C ASN A 49 8.45 21.64 -1.29
N LYS A 50 8.91 21.40 -2.52
CA LYS A 50 9.45 20.10 -2.96
C LYS A 50 10.57 19.57 -2.06
N GLU A 51 11.39 20.45 -1.50
CA GLU A 51 12.48 20.12 -0.58
C GLU A 51 12.01 19.33 0.66
N ILE A 52 10.79 19.59 1.13
CA ILE A 52 10.20 18.83 2.23
C ILE A 52 9.99 17.37 1.80
N LEU A 53 9.48 17.17 0.59
CA LEU A 53 9.22 15.83 0.06
C LEU A 53 10.52 15.10 -0.26
N GLU A 54 11.53 15.78 -0.82
CA GLU A 54 12.85 15.21 -1.11
C GLU A 54 13.53 14.63 0.14
N LYS A 55 13.50 15.37 1.25
CA LYS A 55 14.04 14.94 2.54
C LYS A 55 13.29 13.73 3.14
N ASN A 56 12.06 13.52 2.72
CA ASN A 56 11.18 12.47 3.25
C ASN A 56 10.88 11.35 2.24
N LEU A 57 11.68 11.20 1.19
CA LEU A 57 11.55 10.08 0.25
C LEU A 57 11.58 8.73 0.96
N HIS A 58 10.75 7.82 0.49
CA HIS A 58 10.53 6.47 1.00
C HIS A 58 9.82 6.37 2.36
N LYS A 59 9.57 7.46 3.07
CA LYS A 59 8.68 7.41 4.25
C LYS A 59 7.23 7.21 3.81
N SER A 60 6.43 6.54 4.65
CA SER A 60 4.99 6.41 4.36
C SER A 60 4.35 7.77 4.20
N LEU A 61 3.35 7.89 3.32
CA LEU A 61 2.69 9.17 3.02
C LEU A 61 2.12 9.84 4.27
N THR A 62 1.71 9.06 5.27
CA THR A 62 1.22 9.56 6.56
C THR A 62 2.33 10.08 7.49
N GLN A 63 3.60 9.79 7.19
CA GLN A 63 4.78 10.30 7.90
C GLN A 63 5.47 11.47 7.17
N VAL A 64 5.05 11.75 5.95
CA VAL A 64 5.57 12.86 5.14
C VAL A 64 4.80 14.13 5.50
N PRO A 65 5.46 15.24 5.92
CA PRO A 65 4.79 16.51 6.16
C PRO A 65 4.05 17.01 4.93
N ASP A 66 2.90 17.65 5.13
CA ASP A 66 2.12 18.18 4.01
C ASP A 66 2.83 19.38 3.35
N PRO A 67 3.24 19.30 2.07
CA PRO A 67 3.90 20.40 1.38
C PRO A 67 2.99 21.63 1.18
N PHE A 68 1.69 21.49 1.37
CA PHE A 68 0.70 22.56 1.27
C PHE A 68 0.39 23.22 2.63
N ASN A 69 0.91 22.67 3.73
CA ASN A 69 0.67 23.13 5.11
C ASN A 69 -0.83 23.21 5.50
N LYS A 70 -1.67 22.32 4.95
CA LYS A 70 -3.11 22.31 5.22
C LYS A 70 -3.53 21.18 6.15
N TYR A 71 -2.79 20.08 6.16
CA TYR A 71 -3.11 18.87 6.91
C TYR A 71 -1.88 18.38 7.69
N SER A 72 -2.09 17.41 8.55
CA SER A 72 -1.04 16.84 9.40
C SER A 72 0.06 16.13 8.61
N SER A 73 -0.29 15.60 7.43
CA SER A 73 0.63 14.87 6.56
C SER A 73 0.21 14.95 5.09
N PHE A 74 1.13 14.60 4.21
CA PHE A 74 0.83 14.49 2.78
C PHE A 74 -0.16 13.35 2.48
N GLY A 75 -0.12 12.28 3.27
CA GLY A 75 -1.14 11.23 3.22
C GLY A 75 -2.54 11.74 3.54
N GLU A 76 -2.68 12.50 4.64
CA GLU A 76 -3.96 13.10 5.02
C GLU A 76 -4.46 14.10 3.96
N HIS A 77 -3.58 14.93 3.42
CA HIS A 77 -3.90 15.83 2.33
C HIS A 77 -4.49 15.10 1.12
N ASN A 78 -3.86 14.00 0.70
CA ASN A 78 -4.34 13.21 -0.44
C ASN A 78 -5.66 12.51 -0.13
N ASN A 79 -5.83 12.01 1.09
CA ASN A 79 -7.04 11.35 1.54
C ASN A 79 -8.23 12.32 1.53
N GLU A 80 -8.05 13.53 2.06
CA GLU A 80 -9.10 14.55 2.06
C GLU A 80 -9.44 15.02 0.65
N LYS A 81 -8.44 15.18 -0.23
CA LYS A 81 -8.70 15.48 -1.65
C LYS A 81 -9.47 14.37 -2.34
N LEU A 82 -9.16 13.11 -2.05
CA LEU A 82 -9.87 11.97 -2.62
C LEU A 82 -11.33 11.96 -2.16
N LYS A 83 -11.58 12.09 -0.86
CA LYS A 83 -12.94 12.16 -0.32
C LYS A 83 -13.75 13.31 -0.92
N ASN A 84 -13.22 14.53 -0.89
CA ASN A 84 -13.87 15.69 -1.48
C ASN A 84 -14.18 15.52 -2.96
N PHE A 85 -13.28 14.88 -3.71
CA PHE A 85 -13.48 14.58 -5.12
C PHE A 85 -14.64 13.60 -5.31
N LEU A 86 -14.68 12.50 -4.57
CA LEU A 86 -15.75 11.50 -4.67
C LEU A 86 -17.10 12.04 -4.22
N ASP A 87 -17.11 12.85 -3.15
CA ASP A 87 -18.31 13.50 -2.62
C ASP A 87 -18.91 14.50 -3.62
N SER A 88 -18.06 15.20 -4.40
CA SER A 88 -18.54 16.14 -5.43
C SER A 88 -19.34 15.46 -6.56
N PHE A 89 -19.16 14.15 -6.73
CA PHE A 89 -19.93 13.31 -7.66
C PHE A 89 -21.03 12.49 -6.98
N ASN A 90 -21.27 12.70 -5.69
CA ASN A 90 -22.26 11.97 -4.89
C ASN A 90 -22.06 10.45 -4.87
N PHE A 91 -20.82 9.97 -4.98
CA PHE A 91 -20.52 8.56 -4.81
C PHE A 91 -20.79 8.12 -3.37
N LYS A 92 -21.36 6.93 -3.20
CA LYS A 92 -21.55 6.28 -1.91
C LYS A 92 -20.43 5.26 -1.70
N TYR A 93 -19.60 5.46 -0.68
CA TYR A 93 -18.44 4.62 -0.39
C TYR A 93 -18.13 4.61 1.11
N ASP A 94 -17.43 3.58 1.55
CA ASP A 94 -16.76 3.54 2.85
C ASP A 94 -15.24 3.77 2.64
N PHE A 95 -14.70 4.79 3.28
CA PHE A 95 -13.29 5.15 3.15
C PHE A 95 -12.42 4.37 4.13
N LYS A 96 -11.42 3.66 3.63
CA LYS A 96 -10.44 2.93 4.42
C LYS A 96 -9.02 3.47 4.16
N SER A 97 -8.31 3.78 5.26
CA SER A 97 -6.88 4.12 5.24
C SER A 97 -6.06 2.87 5.54
N SER A 98 -5.09 2.54 4.68
CA SER A 98 -4.20 1.40 4.92
C SER A 98 -3.43 1.57 6.22
N THR A 99 -2.88 2.76 6.48
CA THR A 99 -2.15 3.04 7.74
C THR A 99 -2.99 2.74 8.97
N ARG A 100 -4.26 3.16 8.98
CA ARG A 100 -5.16 2.90 10.13
C ARG A 100 -5.46 1.42 10.29
N LEU A 101 -5.72 0.71 9.19
CA LEU A 101 -6.02 -0.73 9.21
C LEU A 101 -4.81 -1.56 9.65
N TYR A 102 -3.61 -1.22 9.17
CA TYR A 102 -2.40 -1.88 9.63
C TYR A 102 -2.14 -1.65 11.13
N LYS A 103 -2.20 -0.39 11.59
CA LYS A 103 -1.95 -0.04 12.99
C LYS A 103 -3.01 -0.57 13.96
N SER A 104 -4.24 -0.81 13.50
CA SER A 104 -5.30 -1.42 14.31
C SER A 104 -5.17 -2.95 14.42
N GLY A 105 -4.21 -3.56 13.74
CA GLY A 105 -4.06 -5.02 13.67
C GLY A 105 -5.08 -5.71 12.77
N PHE A 106 -5.91 -4.96 12.03
CA PHE A 106 -6.93 -5.55 11.13
C PHE A 106 -6.34 -6.55 10.14
N PHE A 107 -5.14 -6.27 9.65
CA PHE A 107 -4.46 -7.14 8.69
C PHE A 107 -3.56 -8.20 9.34
N ASN A 108 -3.38 -8.23 10.66
CA ASN A 108 -2.43 -9.14 11.33
C ASN A 108 -2.55 -10.62 10.94
N PRO A 109 -3.74 -11.20 10.74
CA PRO A 109 -3.85 -12.58 10.29
C PRO A 109 -3.20 -12.86 8.92
N THR A 110 -3.28 -11.89 7.99
CA THR A 110 -2.76 -12.07 6.62
C THR A 110 -1.23 -12.20 6.56
N PRO A 111 -0.42 -11.27 7.13
CA PRO A 111 1.03 -11.41 7.14
C PRO A 111 1.50 -12.64 7.93
N GLN A 112 0.77 -13.10 8.94
CA GLN A 112 1.08 -14.36 9.62
C GLN A 112 0.94 -15.57 8.69
N ILE A 113 -0.15 -15.67 7.93
CA ILE A 113 -0.33 -16.73 6.92
C ILE A 113 0.78 -16.66 5.86
N ILE A 114 1.15 -15.45 5.41
CA ILE A 114 2.25 -15.25 4.45
C ILE A 114 3.58 -15.74 5.06
N LEU A 115 3.85 -15.42 6.31
CA LEU A 115 5.09 -15.83 7.00
C LEU A 115 5.17 -17.36 7.16
N GLU A 116 4.07 -18.00 7.52
CA GLU A 116 4.00 -19.46 7.65
C GLU A 116 4.27 -20.17 6.33
N ASN A 117 3.82 -19.59 5.22
CA ASN A 117 3.93 -20.15 3.87
C ASN A 117 5.01 -19.46 3.02
N TYR A 118 5.95 -18.77 3.65
CA TYR A 118 6.90 -17.88 2.97
C TYR A 118 7.64 -18.54 1.82
N ASP A 119 8.24 -19.72 2.05
CA ASP A 119 9.03 -20.41 1.04
C ASP A 119 8.19 -20.83 -0.17
N GLY A 120 7.01 -21.41 0.08
CA GLY A 120 6.08 -21.78 -1.01
C GLY A 120 5.58 -20.59 -1.82
N ILE A 121 5.36 -19.43 -1.18
CA ILE A 121 5.00 -18.18 -1.85
C ILE A 121 6.16 -17.70 -2.73
N MET A 122 7.38 -17.73 -2.20
CA MET A 122 8.58 -17.34 -2.95
C MET A 122 8.83 -18.24 -4.15
N ASP A 123 8.68 -19.56 -4.01
CA ASP A 123 8.82 -20.54 -5.10
C ASP A 123 7.83 -20.29 -6.26
N ILE A 124 6.63 -19.83 -5.95
CA ILE A 124 5.61 -19.53 -6.96
C ILE A 124 5.86 -18.16 -7.61
N ILE A 125 6.19 -17.15 -6.83
CA ILE A 125 6.26 -15.77 -7.33
C ILE A 125 7.57 -15.48 -8.03
N LEU A 126 8.72 -15.89 -7.49
CA LEU A 126 10.02 -15.53 -8.05
C LEU A 126 10.18 -15.89 -9.54
N PRO A 127 9.78 -17.10 -10.01
CA PRO A 127 9.91 -17.43 -11.42
C PRO A 127 9.09 -16.53 -12.37
N THR A 128 8.06 -15.86 -11.87
CA THR A 128 7.21 -14.96 -12.66
C THR A 128 7.82 -13.57 -12.85
N LEU A 129 8.86 -13.25 -12.08
CA LEU A 129 9.49 -11.93 -12.07
C LEU A 129 10.71 -11.86 -12.99
N GLY A 130 11.00 -10.69 -13.53
CA GLY A 130 12.27 -10.42 -14.22
C GLY A 130 13.47 -10.53 -13.28
N LYS A 131 14.64 -10.92 -13.81
CA LYS A 131 15.87 -11.22 -13.02
C LYS A 131 16.26 -10.14 -12.01
N GLU A 132 16.12 -8.87 -12.36
CA GLU A 132 16.44 -7.77 -11.43
C GLU A 132 15.45 -7.70 -10.26
N ARG A 133 14.15 -7.91 -10.54
CA ARG A 133 13.13 -7.89 -9.51
C ARG A 133 13.21 -9.12 -8.59
N GLN A 134 13.65 -10.26 -9.10
CA GLN A 134 13.87 -11.47 -8.27
C GLN A 134 14.87 -11.21 -7.14
N LYS A 135 15.91 -10.38 -7.37
CA LYS A 135 16.94 -10.07 -6.38
C LYS A 135 16.45 -9.19 -5.22
N THR A 136 15.41 -8.39 -5.47
CA THR A 136 14.91 -7.38 -4.52
C THR A 136 13.52 -7.68 -3.99
N TYR A 137 12.85 -8.71 -4.51
CA TYR A 137 11.49 -9.02 -4.12
C TYR A 137 11.41 -9.63 -2.73
N SER A 138 10.46 -9.15 -1.97
CA SER A 138 9.95 -9.76 -0.76
C SER A 138 8.44 -9.51 -0.67
N PRO A 139 7.65 -10.45 -0.15
CA PRO A 139 6.26 -10.20 0.19
C PRO A 139 6.12 -9.24 1.40
N PHE A 140 7.21 -8.99 2.12
CA PHE A 140 7.27 -8.08 3.24
C PHE A 140 8.08 -6.83 2.90
N LEU A 141 7.52 -5.67 3.22
CA LEU A 141 8.14 -4.35 3.07
C LEU A 141 8.30 -3.76 4.48
N PRO A 142 9.44 -4.02 5.16
CA PRO A 142 9.64 -3.54 6.51
C PRO A 142 9.72 -2.02 6.56
N ILE A 143 9.23 -1.44 7.65
CA ILE A 143 9.41 -0.03 7.95
C ILE A 143 10.61 0.10 8.86
N CYS A 144 11.66 0.76 8.39
CA CYS A 144 12.88 0.95 9.15
C CYS A 144 12.60 1.68 10.47
N PRO A 145 12.96 1.11 11.63
CA PRO A 145 12.67 1.73 12.92
C PRO A 145 13.39 3.06 13.12
N ASP A 146 14.58 3.21 12.53
CA ASP A 146 15.42 4.42 12.70
C ASP A 146 14.98 5.55 11.77
N THR A 147 14.63 5.25 10.52
CA THR A 147 14.36 6.25 9.48
C THR A 147 12.89 6.40 9.12
N HIS A 148 12.05 5.47 9.57
CA HIS A 148 10.62 5.33 9.21
C HIS A 148 10.36 5.19 7.70
N ARG A 149 11.37 4.72 6.95
CA ARG A 149 11.24 4.45 5.52
C ARG A 149 10.68 3.06 5.28
N VAL A 150 9.79 2.95 4.32
CA VAL A 150 9.32 1.67 3.79
C VAL A 150 10.39 1.13 2.86
N LEU A 151 10.92 -0.05 3.17
CA LEU A 151 12.06 -0.63 2.47
C LEU A 151 11.61 -1.70 1.49
N GLU A 152 12.07 -1.60 0.24
CA GLU A 152 11.85 -2.61 -0.81
C GLU A 152 13.13 -3.48 -0.92
N ILE A 153 13.37 -4.31 0.08
CA ILE A 153 14.58 -5.15 0.20
C ILE A 153 14.20 -6.60 0.48
N PRO A 154 15.04 -7.57 0.09
CA PRO A 154 14.78 -8.97 0.38
C PRO A 154 14.87 -9.25 1.88
N VAL A 155 14.04 -10.18 2.33
CA VAL A 155 14.12 -10.75 3.67
C VAL A 155 15.24 -11.80 3.68
N LYS A 156 16.13 -11.73 4.67
CA LYS A 156 17.19 -12.73 4.89
C LYS A 156 16.68 -13.96 5.63
N GLU A 157 15.89 -13.72 6.66
CA GLU A 157 15.39 -14.76 7.54
C GLU A 157 13.99 -14.43 8.05
N VAL A 158 13.16 -15.45 8.21
CA VAL A 158 11.82 -15.37 8.78
C VAL A 158 11.76 -16.09 10.12
N ASN A 159 11.23 -15.43 11.14
CA ASN A 159 11.01 -16.04 12.46
C ASN A 159 9.51 -16.25 12.70
N LYS A 160 9.04 -17.45 12.35
CA LYS A 160 7.61 -17.82 12.44
C LYS A 160 7.11 -17.77 13.89
N GLY A 161 7.94 -18.15 14.87
CA GLY A 161 7.53 -18.18 16.28
C GLY A 161 7.36 -16.80 16.92
N LYS A 162 8.01 -15.76 16.37
CA LYS A 162 7.92 -14.39 16.88
C LYS A 162 7.14 -13.44 15.96
N SER A 163 6.69 -13.89 14.80
CA SER A 163 6.09 -13.05 13.77
C SER A 163 7.02 -11.90 13.34
N GLU A 164 8.28 -12.23 13.08
CA GLU A 164 9.34 -11.26 12.77
C GLU A 164 10.11 -11.66 11.50
N ILE A 165 10.72 -10.66 10.88
CA ILE A 165 11.63 -10.82 9.75
C ILE A 165 12.96 -10.14 10.03
N ILE A 166 14.03 -10.69 9.46
CA ILE A 166 15.38 -10.12 9.50
C ILE A 166 15.77 -9.72 8.08
N PHE A 167 16.31 -8.52 7.93
CA PHE A 167 16.71 -7.95 6.66
C PHE A 167 17.98 -7.13 6.78
N ASP A 168 18.75 -7.02 5.69
CA ASP A 168 19.94 -6.18 5.66
C ASP A 168 19.58 -4.73 5.32
N ASN A 169 20.07 -3.81 6.12
CA ASN A 169 19.99 -2.38 5.82
C ASN A 169 21.41 -1.77 5.85
N ASN A 170 22.04 -1.69 4.68
CA ASN A 170 23.39 -1.17 4.49
C ASN A 170 24.47 -1.90 5.33
N GLY A 171 24.44 -3.22 5.33
CA GLY A 171 25.40 -4.07 6.04
C GLY A 171 25.10 -4.29 7.52
N LYS A 172 23.97 -3.80 8.00
CA LYS A 172 23.45 -4.03 9.36
C LYS A 172 22.19 -4.86 9.30
N ASP A 173 22.18 -6.00 9.95
CA ASP A 173 20.97 -6.81 10.09
C ASP A 173 20.01 -6.13 11.08
N LEU A 174 18.82 -5.83 10.59
CA LEU A 174 17.73 -5.29 11.39
C LEU A 174 16.60 -6.30 11.47
N GLN A 175 15.84 -6.22 12.56
CA GLN A 175 14.68 -7.04 12.83
C GLN A 175 13.43 -6.18 12.89
N SER A 176 12.32 -6.67 12.34
CA SER A 176 11.03 -6.00 12.39
C SER A 176 9.92 -7.01 12.60
N SER A 177 8.93 -6.62 13.42
CA SER A 177 7.64 -7.30 13.46
C SER A 177 6.93 -7.18 12.12
N ILE A 178 6.17 -8.19 11.73
CA ILE A 178 5.27 -8.12 10.56
C ILE A 178 3.87 -7.61 10.91
N LEU A 179 3.62 -7.31 12.19
CA LEU A 179 2.31 -6.96 12.74
C LEU A 179 2.19 -5.45 13.00
N ASP A 180 0.98 -4.99 13.27
CA ASP A 180 0.64 -3.65 13.81
C ASP A 180 1.23 -2.47 13.03
N GLY A 181 1.45 -2.65 11.72
CA GLY A 181 1.97 -1.62 10.85
C GLY A 181 3.48 -1.38 10.93
N HIS A 182 4.25 -2.28 11.56
CA HIS A 182 5.71 -2.26 11.50
C HIS A 182 6.26 -2.78 10.18
N CYS A 183 5.43 -3.52 9.45
CA CYS A 183 5.74 -4.01 8.12
C CYS A 183 4.48 -3.89 7.24
N LYS A 184 4.65 -3.48 6.00
CA LYS A 184 3.64 -3.61 4.96
C LYS A 184 3.86 -4.91 4.23
N PHE A 185 2.81 -5.59 3.79
CA PHE A 185 2.96 -6.75 2.90
C PHE A 185 2.52 -6.41 1.48
N CYS A 186 3.16 -7.04 0.50
CA CYS A 186 2.89 -6.85 -0.92
C CYS A 186 3.04 -8.17 -1.66
N LEU A 187 1.93 -8.83 -1.93
CA LEU A 187 1.89 -9.94 -2.87
C LEU A 187 1.72 -9.36 -4.26
N LEU A 188 2.75 -9.51 -5.11
CA LEU A 188 2.67 -9.13 -6.50
C LEU A 188 1.65 -10.02 -7.22
N TYR A 189 0.75 -9.40 -7.92
CA TYR A 189 -0.45 -9.89 -8.53
C TYR A 189 -0.37 -11.27 -9.17
N THR A 190 -1.37 -12.07 -8.87
CA THR A 190 -1.76 -13.25 -9.65
C THR A 190 -2.74 -12.91 -10.78
N SER A 191 -3.24 -11.68 -10.85
CA SER A 191 -4.16 -11.23 -11.89
C SER A 191 -3.48 -10.19 -12.78
N PRO A 192 -3.42 -10.39 -14.11
CA PRO A 192 -2.86 -9.40 -15.01
C PRO A 192 -3.67 -8.10 -14.91
N SER A 193 -2.99 -7.00 -14.63
CA SER A 193 -3.58 -5.68 -14.74
C SER A 193 -4.03 -5.45 -16.19
N PRO A 194 -5.14 -4.73 -16.43
CA PRO A 194 -5.51 -4.31 -17.78
C PRO A 194 -4.40 -3.56 -18.54
N ARG A 195 -3.40 -3.04 -17.81
CA ARG A 195 -2.21 -2.40 -18.40
C ARG A 195 -1.17 -3.40 -18.87
N ASP A 196 -1.18 -4.64 -18.35
CA ASP A 196 -0.21 -5.67 -18.71
C ASP A 196 -0.64 -6.46 -19.96
N THR A 197 -1.91 -6.33 -20.36
CA THR A 197 -2.47 -6.96 -21.57
C THR A 197 -2.33 -6.11 -22.85
N ILE A 198 -1.80 -4.88 -22.73
CA ILE A 198 -1.53 -3.99 -23.85
C ILE A 198 -0.01 -3.88 -24.03
N ARG A 199 0.62 -4.94 -24.53
CA ARG A 199 1.94 -4.92 -25.14
C ARG A 199 1.91 -5.67 -26.45
#